data_e02be90843cc6fd73231fc58dc66a1c6
#
_entry.id   e02be90843cc6fd73231fc58dc66a1c6
#
_cell.length_a   1.000
_cell.length_b   1.000
_cell.length_c   1.000
_cell.angle_alpha   90.00
_cell.angle_beta   90.00
_cell.angle_gamma   90.00
#
_symmetry.space_group_name_H-M   'P 1'
#
loop_
_entity.id
_entity.type
_entity.pdbx_description
1 polymer ?
#
loop_
_entity_poly.entity_id
_entity_poly.type
_entity_poly.pdbx_seq_one_letter_code
_entity_poly.pdbx_strand_id
1 'polypeptide(L)'
;MKMYLISDNIDTQTVMRLVGIDGCVAHDSETITAEIKKAVNDPELGILIFTEKAAAMVKEYLNHLKITLHTPLIIEIPDRHGSRDIANSINNMVQESIGLKL
;
A
#
# COMPACT_ATOMS: atom_id res chain seq x y z
N MET A 1 -12.81 -7.32 0.53
CA MET A 1 -12.20 -5.97 0.54
C MET A 1 -11.05 -5.93 -0.45
N LYS A 2 -11.04 -4.93 -1.32
CA LYS A 2 -10.00 -4.81 -2.33
C LYS A 2 -8.79 -4.07 -1.79
N MET A 3 -7.60 -4.57 -2.10
CA MET A 3 -6.33 -3.97 -1.71
C MET A 3 -5.48 -3.72 -2.94
N TYR A 4 -4.67 -2.67 -2.91
CA TYR A 4 -3.77 -2.35 -4.00
C TYR A 4 -2.43 -1.86 -3.44
N LEU A 5 -1.34 -2.30 -4.07
CA LEU A 5 0.02 -1.95 -3.65
C LEU A 5 0.68 -0.99 -4.63
N ILE A 6 1.35 0.03 -4.11
CA ILE A 6 2.28 0.86 -4.88
C ILE A 6 3.66 0.64 -4.30
N SER A 7 4.54 0.02 -5.07
CA SER A 7 5.86 -0.41 -4.63
C SER A 7 6.97 0.29 -5.41
N ASP A 8 8.10 0.52 -4.74
CA ASP A 8 9.31 0.99 -5.40
C ASP A 8 10.13 -0.14 -6.02
N ASN A 9 9.77 -1.40 -5.74
CA ASN A 9 10.53 -2.56 -6.23
C ASN A 9 9.63 -3.70 -6.65
N ILE A 10 10.12 -4.51 -7.60
CA ILE A 10 9.36 -5.59 -8.16
C ILE A 10 9.25 -6.79 -7.23
N ASP A 11 10.22 -6.99 -6.35
CA ASP A 11 10.20 -8.13 -5.43
C ASP A 11 9.01 -8.05 -4.49
N THR A 12 8.77 -6.89 -3.91
CA THR A 12 7.62 -6.68 -3.04
C THR A 12 6.32 -6.87 -3.80
N GLN A 13 6.22 -6.32 -5.00
CA GLN A 13 5.02 -6.47 -5.83
C GLN A 13 4.75 -7.94 -6.16
N THR A 14 5.79 -8.69 -6.49
CA THR A 14 5.67 -10.12 -6.82
C THR A 14 5.16 -10.91 -5.62
N VAL A 15 5.72 -10.65 -4.44
CA VAL A 15 5.29 -11.32 -3.21
C VAL A 15 3.83 -11.03 -2.91
N MET A 16 3.41 -9.78 -3.05
CA MET A 16 2.02 -9.39 -2.78
C MET A 16 1.06 -10.02 -3.77
N ARG A 17 1.46 -10.13 -5.03
CA ARG A 17 0.64 -10.81 -6.03
C ARG A 17 0.42 -12.27 -5.67
N LEU A 18 1.43 -12.92 -5.11
CA LEU A 18 1.31 -14.31 -4.68
C LEU A 18 0.29 -14.51 -3.56
N VAL A 19 0.06 -13.49 -2.75
CA VAL A 19 -0.97 -13.55 -1.71
C VAL A 19 -2.28 -12.88 -2.14
N GLY A 20 -2.42 -12.58 -3.43
CA GLY A 20 -3.68 -12.08 -4.00
C GLY A 20 -3.85 -10.57 -3.97
N ILE A 21 -2.77 -9.81 -3.79
CA ILE A 21 -2.84 -8.34 -3.77
C ILE A 21 -2.25 -7.80 -5.08
N ASP A 22 -3.08 -7.12 -5.86
CA ASP A 22 -2.61 -6.46 -7.07
C ASP A 22 -1.83 -5.21 -6.74
N GLY A 23 -0.97 -4.79 -7.66
CA GLY A 23 -0.18 -3.61 -7.44
C GLY A 23 0.61 -3.18 -8.65
N CYS A 24 1.36 -2.11 -8.49
CA CYS A 24 2.25 -1.60 -9.51
C CYS A 24 3.63 -1.29 -8.92
N VAL A 25 4.60 -1.12 -9.81
CA VAL A 25 5.94 -0.65 -9.46
C VAL A 25 6.12 0.73 -10.04
N ALA A 26 6.57 1.69 -9.23
CA ALA A 26 6.80 3.05 -9.67
C ALA A 26 8.06 3.60 -8.98
N HIS A 27 8.86 4.35 -9.73
CA HIS A 27 10.17 4.79 -9.27
C HIS A 27 10.30 6.30 -9.10
N ASP A 28 9.25 7.06 -9.39
CA ASP A 28 9.28 8.52 -9.28
C ASP A 28 7.96 9.05 -8.72
N SER A 29 8.01 10.27 -8.19
CA SER A 29 6.84 10.85 -7.54
C SER A 29 5.67 11.12 -8.49
N GLU A 30 5.95 11.43 -9.73
CA GLU A 30 4.87 11.67 -10.71
C GLU A 30 4.09 10.41 -11.00
N THR A 31 4.77 9.30 -11.24
CA THR A 31 4.13 8.01 -11.52
C THR A 31 3.36 7.54 -10.29
N ILE A 32 3.96 7.66 -9.11
CA ILE A 32 3.31 7.29 -7.86
C ILE A 32 2.04 8.12 -7.64
N THR A 33 2.12 9.43 -7.85
CA THR A 33 0.96 10.32 -7.69
C THR A 33 -0.16 9.94 -8.67
N ALA A 34 0.18 9.63 -9.92
CA ALA A 34 -0.81 9.21 -10.91
C ALA A 34 -1.51 7.91 -10.48
N GLU A 35 -0.75 6.95 -9.97
CA GLU A 35 -1.30 5.69 -9.48
C GLU A 35 -2.20 5.89 -8.25
N ILE A 36 -1.81 6.79 -7.35
CA ILE A 36 -2.64 7.13 -6.19
C ILE A 36 -3.99 7.70 -6.66
N LYS A 37 -3.97 8.62 -7.61
CA LYS A 37 -5.20 9.24 -8.12
C LYS A 37 -6.14 8.22 -8.73
N LYS A 38 -5.61 7.25 -9.47
CA LYS A 38 -6.42 6.16 -10.00
C LYS A 38 -7.01 5.31 -8.88
N ALA A 39 -6.19 4.99 -7.89
CA ALA A 39 -6.60 4.11 -6.79
C ALA A 39 -7.70 4.74 -5.95
N VAL A 40 -7.57 6.01 -5.60
CA VAL A 40 -8.56 6.67 -4.73
C VAL A 40 -9.90 6.90 -5.43
N ASN A 41 -9.91 6.82 -6.76
CA ASN A 41 -11.15 6.90 -7.53
C ASN A 41 -11.88 5.57 -7.64
N ASP A 42 -11.29 4.49 -7.18
CA ASP A 42 -11.93 3.17 -7.18
C ASP A 42 -12.77 3.02 -5.91
N PRO A 43 -14.10 2.98 -6.03
CA PRO A 43 -14.97 2.91 -4.85
C PRO A 43 -14.88 1.57 -4.12
N GLU A 44 -14.34 0.54 -4.76
CA GLU A 44 -14.19 -0.78 -4.14
C GLU A 44 -12.89 -0.94 -3.37
N LEU A 45 -11.96 -0.01 -3.54
CA LEU A 45 -10.66 -0.11 -2.88
C LEU A 45 -10.79 0.23 -1.40
N GLY A 46 -10.44 -0.73 -0.55
CA GLY A 46 -10.50 -0.55 0.89
C GLY A 46 -9.16 -0.20 1.51
N ILE A 47 -8.08 -0.72 0.95
CA ILE A 47 -6.73 -0.52 1.50
C ILE A 47 -5.75 -0.21 0.37
N LEU A 48 -5.01 0.87 0.52
CA LEU A 48 -3.94 1.25 -0.38
C LEU A 48 -2.61 1.11 0.37
N ILE A 49 -1.75 0.25 -0.13
CA ILE A 49 -0.51 -0.15 0.53
C ILE A 49 0.67 0.46 -0.21
N PHE A 50 1.62 1.00 0.54
CA PHE A 50 2.86 1.55 -0.02
C PHE A 50 4.07 0.90 0.63
N THR A 51 5.13 0.68 -0.14
CA THR A 51 6.44 0.46 0.46
C THR A 51 6.90 1.77 1.09
N GLU A 52 7.75 1.69 2.11
CA GLU A 52 8.27 2.90 2.76
C GLU A 52 8.95 3.85 1.77
N LYS A 53 9.72 3.30 0.84
CA LYS A 53 10.42 4.11 -0.16
C LYS A 53 9.46 4.81 -1.11
N ALA A 54 8.42 4.10 -1.56
CA ALA A 54 7.41 4.72 -2.41
C ALA A 54 6.67 5.83 -1.66
N ALA A 55 6.29 5.56 -0.42
CA ALA A 55 5.60 6.55 0.41
C ALA A 55 6.45 7.79 0.66
N ALA A 56 7.75 7.60 0.88
CA ALA A 56 8.67 8.72 1.13
C ALA A 56 8.76 9.70 -0.05
N MET A 57 8.59 9.19 -1.27
CA MET A 57 8.64 10.04 -2.47
C MET A 57 7.43 10.97 -2.61
N VAL A 58 6.34 10.66 -1.92
CA VAL A 58 5.09 11.44 -1.97
C VAL A 58 4.56 11.74 -0.57
N LYS A 59 5.45 11.93 0.38
CA LYS A 59 5.12 12.03 1.80
C LYS A 59 4.07 13.11 2.11
N GLU A 60 4.24 14.29 1.57
CA GLU A 60 3.32 15.39 1.85
C GLU A 60 1.92 15.11 1.30
N TYR A 61 1.85 14.57 0.10
CA TYR A 61 0.59 14.21 -0.52
C TYR A 61 -0.12 13.10 0.27
N LEU A 62 0.63 12.08 0.70
CA LEU A 62 0.06 11.02 1.51
C LEU A 62 -0.44 11.52 2.86
N ASN A 63 0.30 12.40 3.50
CA ASN A 63 -0.15 12.98 4.77
C ASN A 63 -1.47 13.74 4.59
N HIS A 64 -1.61 14.47 3.50
CA HIS A 64 -2.85 15.15 3.17
C HIS A 64 -4.01 14.16 2.98
N LEU A 65 -3.78 13.08 2.23
CA LEU A 65 -4.79 12.07 1.99
C LEU A 65 -5.21 11.34 3.28
N LYS A 66 -4.27 11.06 4.16
CA LYS A 66 -4.56 10.41 5.44
C LYS A 66 -5.51 11.24 6.31
N ILE A 67 -5.44 12.56 6.18
CA ILE A 67 -6.29 13.47 6.94
C ILE A 67 -7.66 13.64 6.28
N THR A 68 -7.69 13.68 4.94
CA THR A 68 -8.89 14.06 4.19
C THR A 68 -9.75 12.88 3.73
N LEU A 69 -9.17 11.68 3.59
CA LEU A 69 -9.90 10.52 3.09
C LEU A 69 -10.27 9.55 4.21
N HIS A 70 -11.51 9.09 4.19
CA HIS A 70 -11.93 7.98 5.03
C HIS A 70 -11.54 6.63 4.42
N THR A 71 -11.67 6.51 3.11
CA THR A 71 -11.31 5.33 2.35
C THR A 71 -10.56 5.75 1.08
N PRO A 72 -9.61 4.96 0.60
CA PRO A 72 -9.09 3.75 1.23
C PRO A 72 -8.21 4.04 2.46
N LEU A 73 -8.05 3.04 3.32
CA LEU A 73 -7.07 3.11 4.40
C LEU A 73 -5.67 3.07 3.79
N ILE A 74 -4.78 3.95 4.23
CA ILE A 74 -3.41 4.03 3.70
C ILE A 74 -2.46 3.37 4.69
N ILE A 75 -1.70 2.39 4.21
CA ILE A 75 -0.76 1.61 5.01
C ILE A 75 0.61 1.64 4.36
N GLU A 76 1.65 1.83 5.16
CA GLU A 76 3.04 1.73 4.72
C GLU A 76 3.65 0.47 5.29
N ILE A 77 4.36 -0.28 4.45
CA ILE A 77 5.07 -1.47 4.88
C ILE A 77 6.56 -1.22 4.88
N PRO A 78 7.28 -1.73 5.89
CA PRO A 78 8.72 -1.54 5.96
C PRO A 78 9.44 -2.26 4.82
N ASP A 79 10.54 -1.67 4.38
CA ASP A 79 11.39 -2.28 3.37
C ASP A 79 12.25 -3.33 4.06
N ARG A 80 11.74 -4.56 4.08
CA ARG A 80 12.40 -5.68 4.73
C ARG A 80 12.83 -6.73 3.72
N HIS A 81 13.87 -7.44 4.06
CA HIS A 81 14.33 -8.55 3.26
C HIS A 81 13.50 -9.81 3.56
N GLY A 82 13.08 -10.50 2.52
CA GLY A 82 12.37 -11.74 2.66
C GLY A 82 10.87 -11.62 2.53
N SER A 83 10.29 -12.49 1.71
CA SER A 83 8.87 -12.49 1.40
C SER A 83 7.99 -12.80 2.61
N ARG A 84 8.50 -13.64 3.52
CA ARG A 84 7.75 -14.03 4.71
C ARG A 84 7.49 -12.84 5.62
N ASP A 85 8.49 -11.99 5.81
CA ASP A 85 8.38 -10.82 6.68
C ASP A 85 7.38 -9.81 6.14
N ILE A 86 7.37 -9.61 4.83
CA ILE A 86 6.43 -8.70 4.18
C ILE A 86 5.00 -9.21 4.35
N ALA A 87 4.77 -10.48 4.07
CA ALA A 87 3.44 -11.08 4.19
C ALA A 87 2.91 -11.01 5.63
N ASN A 88 3.76 -11.31 6.61
CA ASN A 88 3.38 -11.23 8.02
C ASN A 88 3.08 -9.80 8.45
N SER A 89 3.88 -8.84 8.00
CA SER A 89 3.66 -7.42 8.32
C SER A 89 2.30 -6.94 7.82
N ILE A 90 1.93 -7.30 6.61
CA ILE A 90 0.64 -6.91 6.06
C ILE A 90 -0.51 -7.57 6.79
N ASN A 91 -0.40 -8.85 7.06
CA ASN A 91 -1.44 -9.57 7.78
C ASN A 91 -1.69 -8.94 9.15
N ASN A 92 -0.63 -8.62 9.87
CA ASN A 92 -0.73 -7.96 11.18
C ASN A 92 -1.37 -6.57 11.07
N MET A 93 -0.96 -5.78 10.10
CA MET A 93 -1.50 -4.45 9.90
C MET A 93 -3.00 -4.48 9.57
N VAL A 94 -3.41 -5.40 8.71
CA VAL A 94 -4.82 -5.55 8.36
C VAL A 94 -5.64 -5.93 9.58
N GLN A 95 -5.17 -6.88 10.38
CA GLN A 95 -5.85 -7.28 11.60
C GLN A 95 -6.01 -6.13 12.59
N GLU A 96 -4.96 -5.36 12.79
CA GLU A 96 -5.02 -4.19 13.67
C GLU A 96 -6.01 -3.13 13.17
N SER A 97 -5.96 -2.85 11.87
CA SER A 97 -6.78 -1.80 11.27
C SER A 97 -8.26 -2.09 11.31
N ILE A 98 -8.66 -3.34 11.18
CA ILE A 98 -10.06 -3.74 11.21
C ILE A 98 -10.52 -4.20 12.59
N GLY A 99 -9.64 -4.14 13.58
CA GLY A 99 -9.98 -4.50 14.95
C GLY A 99 -10.24 -5.97 15.18
N LEU A 100 -9.87 -6.83 14.25
CA LEU A 100 -10.01 -8.27 14.42
C LEU A 100 -8.81 -8.82 15.16
N LYS A 101 -9.04 -9.21 16.39
CA LYS A 101 -8.08 -9.98 17.16
C LYS A 101 -8.56 -11.40 17.26
N LEU A 102 -7.81 -12.24 16.68
CA LEU A 102 -8.07 -13.67 16.75
C LEU A 102 -7.36 -14.28 17.93
#